data_4cd8ffae0e44b6e74e2bbd89d2f82646
#
_entry.id   4cd8ffae0e44b6e74e2bbd89d2f82646
#
_cell.length_a   1.000
_cell.length_b   1.000
_cell.length_c   1.000
_cell.angle_alpha   90.00
_cell.angle_beta   90.00
_cell.angle_gamma   90.00
#
_symmetry.space_group_name_H-M   'P 1'
#
loop_
_entity.id
_entity.type
_entity.pdbx_description
1 polymer ?
#
loop_
_entity_poly.entity_id
_entity_poly.type
_entity_poly.pdbx_seq_one_letter_code
_entity_poly.pdbx_strand_id
1 'polypeptide(L)'
;MLKIGNVEIKHPIIMAPMAGITNVAYRRLVKEFGAGLVVSEMVSDKALCYGNQKTIDMLAVGEDEHPMSMQIFGGEAETMVKAAKFVEEHSDCDIIDINMGCPVNKVLKAHAGSYLMQYPELAYDIVKAVVEAANVPVTVKMRIGYDMKHINCVEMAQLMEKAGASAVAIHGRTRSQMYTGKSNLDYIRMVKEAVCVPVIGNGDITTIEDAERMFEETHVDAIMIGRGLIGRPFFLSQLHAHFACQEYTEPSYEEKLALCYSYARDLCAYETERIGIHQMRSIAPW
;
A
#
# COMPACT_ATOMS: atom_id res chain seq x y z
N MET A 1 -12.35 4.17 -15.52
CA MET A 1 -10.91 4.38 -15.26
C MET A 1 -10.78 5.12 -13.95
N LEU A 2 -10.05 4.58 -12.99
CA LEU A 2 -9.86 5.20 -11.67
C LEU A 2 -8.86 6.35 -11.78
N LYS A 3 -9.12 7.46 -11.08
CA LYS A 3 -8.17 8.56 -10.91
C LYS A 3 -7.92 8.84 -9.43
N ILE A 4 -6.66 9.02 -9.06
CA ILE A 4 -6.23 9.47 -7.74
C ILE A 4 -5.55 10.84 -7.94
N GLY A 5 -6.25 11.92 -7.62
CA GLY A 5 -5.83 13.26 -8.03
C GLY A 5 -5.74 13.35 -9.56
N ASN A 6 -4.54 13.68 -10.07
CA ASN A 6 -4.23 13.73 -11.49
C ASN A 6 -3.64 12.41 -12.05
N VAL A 7 -3.42 11.40 -11.21
CA VAL A 7 -2.83 10.11 -11.62
C VAL A 7 -3.89 9.15 -12.11
N GLU A 8 -3.74 8.62 -13.32
CA GLU A 8 -4.63 7.64 -13.91
C GLU A 8 -4.19 6.21 -13.56
N ILE A 9 -5.11 5.44 -12.97
CA ILE A 9 -4.91 4.03 -12.63
C ILE A 9 -5.67 3.17 -13.65
N LYS A 10 -4.93 2.52 -14.54
CA LYS A 10 -5.52 1.74 -15.65
C LYS A 10 -6.33 0.54 -15.16
N HIS A 11 -5.86 -0.11 -14.11
CA HIS A 11 -6.49 -1.29 -13.53
C HIS A 11 -6.76 -1.06 -12.05
N PRO A 12 -7.99 -1.30 -11.54
CA PRO A 12 -8.33 -1.02 -10.14
C PRO A 12 -7.84 -2.11 -9.17
N ILE A 13 -6.66 -2.68 -9.45
CA ILE A 13 -6.01 -3.69 -8.60
C ILE A 13 -4.63 -3.16 -8.22
N ILE A 14 -4.44 -2.95 -6.93
CA ILE A 14 -3.29 -2.25 -6.35
C ILE A 14 -2.49 -3.21 -5.47
N MET A 15 -1.16 -3.14 -5.56
CA MET A 15 -0.29 -3.88 -4.64
C MET A 15 -0.15 -3.12 -3.31
N ALA A 16 -0.42 -3.80 -2.19
CA ALA A 16 -0.28 -3.24 -0.85
C ALA A 16 1.20 -3.07 -0.44
N PRO A 17 1.52 -2.06 0.38
CA PRO A 17 2.83 -1.92 0.99
C PRO A 17 3.09 -3.05 2.01
N MET A 18 4.23 -3.71 1.90
CA MET A 18 4.65 -4.81 2.80
C MET A 18 6.13 -4.67 3.14
N ALA A 19 6.44 -4.36 4.41
CA ALA A 19 7.81 -4.18 4.87
C ALA A 19 8.64 -5.46 4.68
N GLY A 20 9.84 -5.31 4.10
CA GLY A 20 10.75 -6.41 3.76
C GLY A 20 10.35 -7.21 2.51
N ILE A 21 9.34 -6.75 1.74
CA ILE A 21 8.84 -7.44 0.54
C ILE A 21 8.72 -6.47 -0.65
N THR A 22 8.07 -5.31 -0.49
CA THR A 22 7.73 -4.44 -1.61
C THR A 22 8.86 -3.46 -1.98
N ASN A 23 10.09 -4.00 -2.11
CA ASN A 23 11.24 -3.32 -2.68
C ASN A 23 11.09 -3.17 -4.21
N VAL A 24 12.02 -2.48 -4.86
CA VAL A 24 12.02 -2.21 -6.31
C VAL A 24 11.84 -3.50 -7.13
N ALA A 25 12.62 -4.55 -6.83
CA ALA A 25 12.55 -5.81 -7.58
C ALA A 25 11.15 -6.45 -7.52
N TYR A 26 10.50 -6.41 -6.35
CA TYR A 26 9.16 -6.98 -6.19
C TYR A 26 8.08 -6.09 -6.84
N ARG A 27 8.19 -4.77 -6.73
CA ARG A 27 7.25 -3.84 -7.37
C ARG A 27 7.28 -3.98 -8.90
N ARG A 28 8.46 -4.05 -9.50
CA ARG A 28 8.64 -4.30 -10.94
C ARG A 28 8.00 -5.62 -11.36
N LEU A 29 8.33 -6.71 -10.65
CA LEU A 29 7.72 -8.02 -10.91
C LEU A 29 6.18 -7.94 -10.91
N VAL A 30 5.58 -7.32 -9.90
CA VAL A 30 4.11 -7.21 -9.78
C VAL A 30 3.51 -6.31 -10.87
N LYS A 31 4.25 -5.29 -11.34
CA LYS A 31 3.84 -4.45 -12.48
C LYS A 31 3.78 -5.24 -13.79
N GLU A 32 4.72 -6.16 -14.04
CA GLU A 32 4.70 -7.03 -15.22
C GLU A 32 3.41 -7.87 -15.29
N PHE A 33 2.83 -8.23 -14.15
CA PHE A 33 1.56 -8.95 -14.06
C PHE A 33 0.31 -8.05 -14.03
N GLY A 34 0.49 -6.73 -14.19
CA GLY A 34 -0.61 -5.79 -14.42
C GLY A 34 -1.12 -5.05 -13.18
N ALA A 35 -0.34 -4.91 -12.10
CA ALA A 35 -0.74 -4.03 -11.00
C ALA A 35 -1.00 -2.60 -11.51
N GLY A 36 -2.20 -2.07 -11.24
CA GLY A 36 -2.55 -0.72 -11.65
C GLY A 36 -1.74 0.35 -10.91
N LEU A 37 -1.42 0.09 -9.64
CA LEU A 37 -0.56 0.92 -8.78
C LEU A 37 0.26 0.00 -7.89
N VAL A 38 1.53 0.32 -7.68
CA VAL A 38 2.38 -0.32 -6.68
C VAL A 38 2.73 0.67 -5.57
N VAL A 39 2.85 0.15 -4.33
CA VAL A 39 3.18 0.99 -3.17
C VAL A 39 4.49 0.48 -2.56
N SER A 40 5.39 1.40 -2.22
CA SER A 40 6.68 1.08 -1.61
C SER A 40 6.54 0.47 -0.20
N GLU A 41 7.64 -0.02 0.34
CA GLU A 41 7.76 -0.18 1.79
C GLU A 41 7.63 1.18 2.48
N MET A 42 7.16 1.19 3.73
CA MET A 42 6.99 2.44 4.47
C MET A 42 8.34 3.04 4.89
N VAL A 43 8.52 4.31 4.60
CA VAL A 43 9.74 5.09 4.85
C VAL A 43 9.53 6.02 6.05
N SER A 44 10.49 6.03 6.99
CA SER A 44 10.40 6.88 8.19
C SER A 44 10.74 8.32 7.90
N ASP A 45 9.85 9.24 8.30
CA ASP A 45 10.04 10.68 8.27
C ASP A 45 11.34 11.12 8.98
N LYS A 46 11.51 10.72 10.22
CA LYS A 46 12.70 11.07 11.02
C LYS A 46 13.98 10.50 10.43
N ALA A 47 13.93 9.26 9.88
CA ALA A 47 15.11 8.67 9.27
C ALA A 47 15.55 9.45 8.01
N LEU A 48 14.60 9.94 7.20
CA LEU A 48 14.92 10.85 6.10
C LEU A 48 15.48 12.19 6.59
N CYS A 49 14.82 12.82 7.57
CA CYS A 49 15.29 14.08 8.15
C CYS A 49 16.71 14.02 8.72
N TYR A 50 17.11 12.85 9.23
CA TYR A 50 18.47 12.63 9.76
C TYR A 50 19.46 12.08 8.72
N GLY A 51 19.09 12.00 7.46
CA GLY A 51 19.98 11.56 6.39
C GLY A 51 20.42 10.10 6.47
N ASN A 52 19.52 9.21 6.96
CA ASN A 52 19.83 7.78 7.04
C ASN A 52 19.93 7.17 5.63
N GLN A 53 21.14 6.82 5.19
CA GLN A 53 21.39 6.35 3.83
C GLN A 53 20.52 5.14 3.45
N LYS A 54 20.38 4.15 4.32
CA LYS A 54 19.54 2.99 4.06
C LYS A 54 18.07 3.37 3.79
N THR A 55 17.57 4.41 4.46
CA THR A 55 16.22 4.91 4.25
C THR A 55 16.11 5.71 2.96
N ILE A 56 17.16 6.45 2.60
CA ILE A 56 17.26 7.16 1.32
C ILE A 56 17.28 6.17 0.15
N ASP A 57 18.04 5.08 0.27
CA ASP A 57 18.11 4.03 -0.75
C ASP A 57 16.73 3.39 -1.03
N MET A 58 15.81 3.39 -0.04
CA MET A 58 14.43 2.90 -0.22
C MET A 58 13.55 3.80 -1.12
N LEU A 59 14.00 5.01 -1.44
CA LEU A 59 13.29 5.94 -2.33
C LEU A 59 13.47 5.63 -3.81
N ALA A 60 14.32 4.66 -4.15
CA ALA A 60 14.54 4.26 -5.54
C ALA A 60 13.24 3.81 -6.22
N VAL A 61 13.01 4.28 -7.44
CA VAL A 61 11.89 3.93 -8.32
C VAL A 61 12.46 3.57 -9.69
N GLY A 62 11.97 2.47 -10.27
CA GLY A 62 12.31 2.08 -11.64
C GLY A 62 11.33 2.71 -12.65
N GLU A 63 11.80 3.00 -13.86
CA GLU A 63 11.00 3.60 -14.94
C GLU A 63 9.74 2.78 -15.30
N ASP A 64 9.77 1.48 -15.07
CA ASP A 64 8.70 0.52 -15.35
C ASP A 64 7.71 0.31 -14.17
N GLU A 65 7.86 1.06 -13.07
CA GLU A 65 7.00 0.95 -11.89
C GLU A 65 5.77 1.88 -11.92
N HIS A 66 5.72 2.85 -12.82
CA HIS A 66 4.65 3.86 -12.86
C HIS A 66 3.27 3.31 -13.27
N PRO A 67 2.18 3.79 -12.66
CA PRO A 67 2.18 4.68 -11.51
C PRO A 67 2.63 3.97 -10.22
N MET A 68 3.38 4.72 -9.39
CA MET A 68 4.00 4.24 -8.16
C MET A 68 3.73 5.21 -7.00
N SER A 69 3.43 4.67 -5.83
CA SER A 69 3.20 5.43 -4.60
C SER A 69 4.30 5.20 -3.57
N MET A 70 4.93 6.27 -3.09
CA MET A 70 5.90 6.22 -2.01
C MET A 70 5.20 6.35 -0.67
N GLN A 71 5.27 5.33 0.18
CA GLN A 71 4.63 5.36 1.49
C GLN A 71 5.57 5.88 2.57
N ILE A 72 5.15 6.94 3.28
CA ILE A 72 5.87 7.51 4.42
C ILE A 72 5.09 7.31 5.73
N PHE A 73 5.79 7.32 6.87
CA PHE A 73 5.17 7.29 8.18
C PHE A 73 5.90 8.21 9.16
N GLY A 74 5.13 8.86 10.02
CA GLY A 74 5.59 9.74 11.09
C GLY A 74 4.45 10.13 12.01
N GLY A 75 4.77 10.79 13.10
CA GLY A 75 3.82 11.22 14.13
C GLY A 75 3.80 12.73 14.34
N GLU A 76 4.55 13.51 13.56
CA GLU A 76 4.68 14.95 13.69
C GLU A 76 4.54 15.64 12.33
N ALA A 77 3.69 16.65 12.21
CA ALA A 77 3.43 17.33 10.93
C ALA A 77 4.70 17.92 10.33
N GLU A 78 5.56 18.55 11.13
CA GLU A 78 6.80 19.19 10.65
C GLU A 78 7.75 18.18 9.99
N THR A 79 7.99 17.02 10.62
CA THR A 79 8.89 16.00 10.07
C THR A 79 8.28 15.30 8.87
N MET A 80 6.95 15.12 8.86
CA MET A 80 6.23 14.53 7.72
C MET A 80 6.26 15.45 6.49
N VAL A 81 6.11 16.76 6.66
CA VAL A 81 6.29 17.74 5.57
C VAL A 81 7.70 17.71 5.01
N LYS A 82 8.73 17.68 5.89
CA LYS A 82 10.13 17.57 5.43
C LYS A 82 10.36 16.26 4.68
N ALA A 83 9.81 15.15 5.16
CA ALA A 83 9.92 13.85 4.51
C ALA A 83 9.21 13.83 3.13
N ALA A 84 8.01 14.41 3.02
CA ALA A 84 7.30 14.50 1.76
C ALA A 84 8.08 15.28 0.70
N LYS A 85 8.62 16.45 1.06
CA LYS A 85 9.48 17.23 0.16
C LYS A 85 10.75 16.50 -0.23
N PHE A 86 11.40 15.84 0.73
CA PHE A 86 12.58 15.03 0.47
C PHE A 86 12.28 13.88 -0.49
N VAL A 87 11.12 13.22 -0.34
CA VAL A 87 10.64 12.19 -1.27
C VAL A 87 10.48 12.77 -2.68
N GLU A 88 9.81 13.90 -2.86
CA GLU A 88 9.63 14.52 -4.18
C GLU A 88 10.96 14.95 -4.84
N GLU A 89 11.95 15.33 -4.04
CA GLU A 89 13.28 15.73 -4.56
C GLU A 89 14.16 14.53 -4.94
N HIS A 90 13.93 13.35 -4.35
CA HIS A 90 14.83 12.19 -4.47
C HIS A 90 14.16 10.92 -5.00
N SER A 91 12.88 10.98 -5.33
CA SER A 91 12.09 9.87 -5.84
C SER A 91 11.20 10.34 -6.98
N ASP A 92 11.11 9.55 -8.04
CA ASP A 92 10.19 9.79 -9.15
C ASP A 92 8.82 9.10 -8.87
N CYS A 93 8.24 9.35 -7.70
CA CYS A 93 6.95 8.78 -7.34
C CYS A 93 5.78 9.63 -7.85
N ASP A 94 4.70 8.96 -8.25
CA ASP A 94 3.48 9.63 -8.73
C ASP A 94 2.56 10.08 -7.58
N ILE A 95 2.64 9.41 -6.42
CA ILE A 95 1.77 9.59 -5.26
C ILE A 95 2.61 9.47 -3.99
N ILE A 96 2.29 10.25 -2.97
CA ILE A 96 2.76 10.04 -1.60
C ILE A 96 1.62 9.41 -0.79
N ASP A 97 1.86 8.27 -0.14
CA ASP A 97 0.90 7.62 0.74
C ASP A 97 1.31 7.76 2.21
N ILE A 98 0.37 8.11 3.08
CA ILE A 98 0.60 8.23 4.52
C ILE A 98 0.13 6.97 5.23
N ASN A 99 1.06 6.28 5.92
CA ASN A 99 0.74 5.08 6.67
C ASN A 99 0.05 5.41 8.00
N MET A 100 -1.20 4.98 8.13
CA MET A 100 -1.99 5.01 9.37
C MET A 100 -2.48 3.60 9.78
N GLY A 101 -1.83 2.55 9.26
CA GLY A 101 -2.28 1.17 9.48
C GLY A 101 -1.25 0.23 10.10
N CYS A 102 0.03 0.59 10.17
CA CYS A 102 1.09 -0.28 10.69
C CYS A 102 0.89 -0.56 12.18
N PRO A 103 0.77 -1.84 12.60
CA PRO A 103 0.51 -2.20 13.99
C PRO A 103 1.77 -2.44 14.82
N VAL A 104 2.96 -2.32 14.23
CA VAL A 104 4.24 -2.71 14.83
C VAL A 104 4.62 -1.77 15.96
N ASN A 105 5.01 -2.31 17.12
CA ASN A 105 5.31 -1.54 18.32
C ASN A 105 6.38 -0.45 18.12
N LYS A 106 7.39 -0.66 17.27
CA LYS A 106 8.40 0.35 16.95
C LYS A 106 7.79 1.60 16.32
N VAL A 107 6.81 1.42 15.41
CA VAL A 107 6.09 2.49 14.73
C VAL A 107 5.15 3.21 15.72
N LEU A 108 4.43 2.44 16.57
CA LEU A 108 3.54 3.01 17.58
C LEU A 108 4.29 3.85 18.61
N LYS A 109 5.50 3.44 19.03
CA LYS A 109 6.36 4.24 19.93
C LYS A 109 6.83 5.56 19.31
N ALA A 110 6.84 5.65 17.99
CA ALA A 110 7.10 6.88 17.24
C ALA A 110 5.82 7.71 17.02
N HIS A 111 4.71 7.37 17.67
CA HIS A 111 3.39 7.99 17.53
C HIS A 111 2.85 7.97 16.11
N ALA A 112 3.23 6.96 15.31
CA ALA A 112 2.95 6.84 13.88
C ALA A 112 2.16 5.58 13.53
N GLY A 113 1.81 5.41 12.27
CA GLY A 113 1.05 4.27 11.79
C GLY A 113 -0.34 4.20 12.45
N SER A 114 -0.74 3.03 12.91
CA SER A 114 -2.06 2.87 13.53
C SER A 114 -2.23 3.55 14.89
N TYR A 115 -1.18 4.14 15.48
CA TYR A 115 -1.29 5.05 16.61
C TYR A 115 -2.21 6.25 16.27
N LEU A 116 -2.11 6.78 15.07
CA LEU A 116 -2.89 7.92 14.60
C LEU A 116 -4.41 7.65 14.59
N MET A 117 -4.83 6.38 14.52
CA MET A 117 -6.25 6.02 14.64
C MET A 117 -6.86 6.38 16.01
N GLN A 118 -6.04 6.62 17.04
CA GLN A 118 -6.51 7.05 18.36
C GLN A 118 -6.57 8.58 18.51
N TYR A 119 -5.99 9.32 17.56
CA TYR A 119 -5.82 10.77 17.62
C TYR A 119 -6.23 11.42 16.28
N PRO A 120 -7.54 11.47 15.96
CA PRO A 120 -8.05 11.96 14.68
C PRO A 120 -7.59 13.38 14.32
N GLU A 121 -7.55 14.29 15.31
CA GLU A 121 -7.10 15.66 15.09
C GLU A 121 -5.62 15.72 14.69
N LEU A 122 -4.74 14.95 15.36
CA LEU A 122 -3.33 14.85 15.00
C LEU A 122 -3.16 14.27 13.57
N ALA A 123 -3.95 13.24 13.25
CA ALA A 123 -3.95 12.66 11.90
C ALA A 123 -4.37 13.68 10.83
N TYR A 124 -5.42 14.45 11.12
CA TYR A 124 -5.89 15.54 10.25
C TYR A 124 -4.79 16.58 10.03
N ASP A 125 -4.17 17.07 11.10
CA ASP A 125 -3.12 18.09 11.01
C ASP A 125 -1.90 17.60 10.19
N ILE A 126 -1.49 16.35 10.39
CA ILE A 126 -0.40 15.75 9.62
C ILE A 126 -0.76 15.68 8.13
N VAL A 127 -1.93 15.10 7.79
CA VAL A 127 -2.33 14.92 6.38
C VAL A 127 -2.50 16.27 5.71
N LYS A 128 -3.18 17.23 6.35
CA LYS A 128 -3.36 18.57 5.82
C LYS A 128 -2.02 19.25 5.53
N ALA A 129 -1.09 19.22 6.47
CA ALA A 129 0.23 19.83 6.29
C ALA A 129 1.01 19.18 5.13
N VAL A 130 0.94 17.86 4.99
CA VAL A 130 1.59 17.15 3.87
C VAL A 130 0.91 17.49 2.54
N VAL A 131 -0.43 17.51 2.47
CA VAL A 131 -1.19 17.88 1.26
C VAL A 131 -0.85 19.30 0.81
N GLU A 132 -0.78 20.26 1.75
CA GLU A 132 -0.43 21.66 1.43
C GLU A 132 1.02 21.83 0.96
N ALA A 133 1.91 20.88 1.30
CA ALA A 133 3.33 20.98 1.00
C ALA A 133 3.75 20.17 -0.24
N ALA A 134 3.01 19.12 -0.60
CA ALA A 134 3.31 18.20 -1.71
C ALA A 134 2.78 18.74 -3.04
N ASN A 135 3.49 18.44 -4.14
CA ASN A 135 3.05 18.72 -5.51
C ASN A 135 2.33 17.52 -6.15
N VAL A 136 2.57 16.32 -5.65
CA VAL A 136 1.90 15.08 -6.09
C VAL A 136 0.67 14.80 -5.22
N PRO A 137 -0.31 14.01 -5.69
CA PRO A 137 -1.44 13.58 -4.87
C PRO A 137 -1.00 12.87 -3.59
N VAL A 138 -1.69 13.15 -2.48
CA VAL A 138 -1.46 12.50 -1.19
C VAL A 138 -2.61 11.54 -0.90
N THR A 139 -2.31 10.31 -0.51
CA THR A 139 -3.27 9.30 -0.10
C THR A 139 -3.03 8.85 1.33
N VAL A 140 -3.99 8.15 1.90
CA VAL A 140 -3.89 7.62 3.27
C VAL A 140 -4.23 6.14 3.28
N LYS A 141 -3.40 5.32 3.93
CA LYS A 141 -3.72 3.91 4.18
C LYS A 141 -3.95 3.67 5.67
N MET A 142 -5.17 3.27 6.03
CA MET A 142 -5.60 3.13 7.42
C MET A 142 -6.23 1.76 7.73
N ARG A 143 -6.60 1.56 8.99
CA ARG A 143 -7.41 0.45 9.51
C ARG A 143 -8.79 0.92 9.94
N ILE A 144 -9.70 -0.03 10.31
CA ILE A 144 -11.05 0.32 10.78
C ILE A 144 -11.05 0.97 12.18
N GLY A 145 -9.96 0.88 12.91
CA GLY A 145 -9.80 1.45 14.25
C GLY A 145 -8.61 0.86 14.99
N TYR A 146 -8.37 1.32 16.23
CA TYR A 146 -7.28 0.82 17.04
C TYR A 146 -7.58 -0.57 17.62
N ASP A 147 -8.78 -0.76 18.17
CA ASP A 147 -9.31 -2.03 18.66
C ASP A 147 -10.82 -2.09 18.45
N MET A 148 -11.46 -3.20 18.83
CA MET A 148 -12.90 -3.40 18.63
C MET A 148 -13.80 -2.46 19.44
N LYS A 149 -13.29 -1.78 20.46
CA LYS A 149 -14.03 -0.77 21.24
C LYS A 149 -13.86 0.65 20.65
N HIS A 150 -12.85 0.83 19.81
CA HIS A 150 -12.47 2.10 19.22
C HIS A 150 -12.42 1.98 17.69
N ILE A 151 -13.59 1.70 17.10
CA ILE A 151 -13.82 1.70 15.64
C ILE A 151 -14.22 3.12 15.25
N ASN A 152 -13.43 3.77 14.40
CA ASN A 152 -13.65 5.15 13.97
C ASN A 152 -13.30 5.40 12.50
N CYS A 153 -13.29 4.35 11.67
CA CYS A 153 -12.85 4.45 10.27
C CYS A 153 -13.66 5.45 9.45
N VAL A 154 -14.95 5.57 9.68
CA VAL A 154 -15.81 6.51 8.93
C VAL A 154 -15.42 7.95 9.25
N GLU A 155 -15.39 8.31 10.53
CA GLU A 155 -14.96 9.64 10.99
C GLU A 155 -13.54 9.96 10.48
N MET A 156 -12.62 9.01 10.62
CA MET A 156 -11.25 9.17 10.16
C MET A 156 -11.18 9.41 8.65
N ALA A 157 -11.91 8.64 7.83
CA ALA A 157 -11.92 8.82 6.38
C ALA A 157 -12.46 10.19 5.97
N GLN A 158 -13.53 10.66 6.60
CA GLN A 158 -14.08 12.00 6.38
C GLN A 158 -13.09 13.10 6.76
N LEU A 159 -12.35 12.94 7.86
CA LEU A 159 -11.29 13.87 8.23
C LEU A 159 -10.14 13.87 7.24
N MET A 160 -9.74 12.70 6.72
CA MET A 160 -8.67 12.61 5.69
C MET A 160 -9.10 13.26 4.38
N GLU A 161 -10.35 13.05 3.93
CA GLU A 161 -10.92 13.75 2.78
C GLU A 161 -10.93 15.27 3.02
N LYS A 162 -11.40 15.73 4.18
CA LYS A 162 -11.39 17.15 4.56
C LYS A 162 -9.98 17.75 4.63
N ALA A 163 -8.98 16.93 4.99
CA ALA A 163 -7.57 17.34 4.97
C ALA A 163 -6.98 17.45 3.55
N GLY A 164 -7.71 16.97 2.53
CA GLY A 164 -7.31 17.00 1.12
C GLY A 164 -6.69 15.72 0.58
N ALA A 165 -6.81 14.60 1.29
CA ALA A 165 -6.37 13.32 0.76
C ALA A 165 -7.11 12.97 -0.53
N SER A 166 -6.37 12.54 -1.56
CA SER A 166 -6.90 12.22 -2.90
C SER A 166 -7.50 10.81 -3.01
N ALA A 167 -7.23 9.94 -2.05
CA ALA A 167 -7.85 8.62 -1.90
C ALA A 167 -7.60 8.06 -0.50
N VAL A 168 -8.44 7.10 -0.08
CA VAL A 168 -8.30 6.38 1.19
C VAL A 168 -8.24 4.87 0.92
N ALA A 169 -7.16 4.20 1.36
CA ALA A 169 -7.08 2.75 1.39
C ALA A 169 -7.40 2.25 2.80
N ILE A 170 -8.37 1.33 2.92
CA ILE A 170 -8.84 0.83 4.21
C ILE A 170 -8.67 -0.68 4.36
N HIS A 171 -7.95 -1.10 5.40
CA HIS A 171 -7.87 -2.50 5.80
C HIS A 171 -8.97 -2.82 6.81
N GLY A 172 -9.85 -3.78 6.48
CA GLY A 172 -11.02 -4.16 7.26
C GLY A 172 -10.73 -4.84 8.62
N ARG A 173 -9.57 -4.59 9.23
CA ARG A 173 -9.17 -5.05 10.57
C ARG A 173 -8.74 -3.89 11.44
N THR A 174 -8.93 -4.04 12.76
CA THR A 174 -8.34 -3.12 13.73
C THR A 174 -6.84 -3.36 13.88
N ARG A 175 -6.15 -2.43 14.53
CA ARG A 175 -4.73 -2.60 14.91
C ARG A 175 -4.54 -3.82 15.81
N SER A 176 -5.41 -4.00 16.80
CA SER A 176 -5.30 -5.09 17.78
C SER A 176 -5.50 -6.48 17.17
N GLN A 177 -6.29 -6.61 16.13
CA GLN A 177 -6.44 -7.84 15.39
C GLN A 177 -5.17 -8.23 14.62
N MET A 178 -4.33 -7.28 14.27
CA MET A 178 -3.17 -7.51 13.38
C MET A 178 -3.60 -8.23 12.09
N TYR A 179 -3.48 -9.56 12.06
CA TYR A 179 -3.88 -10.43 10.93
C TYR A 179 -4.82 -11.56 11.36
N THR A 180 -5.29 -11.57 12.63
CA THR A 180 -6.22 -12.59 13.12
C THR A 180 -7.67 -12.27 12.74
N GLY A 181 -8.51 -13.28 12.73
CA GLY A 181 -9.92 -13.17 12.32
C GLY A 181 -10.05 -12.88 10.82
N LYS A 182 -11.18 -12.29 10.42
CA LYS A 182 -11.47 -11.91 9.03
C LYS A 182 -11.50 -10.40 8.86
N SER A 183 -11.20 -9.91 7.66
CA SER A 183 -11.44 -8.54 7.24
C SER A 183 -12.96 -8.27 7.24
N ASN A 184 -13.38 -7.18 7.86
CA ASN A 184 -14.79 -6.82 7.92
C ASN A 184 -15.14 -5.89 6.77
N LEU A 185 -15.94 -6.38 5.84
CA LEU A 185 -16.34 -5.66 4.63
C LEU A 185 -17.38 -4.57 4.92
N ASP A 186 -18.21 -4.72 5.95
CA ASP A 186 -19.20 -3.71 6.31
C ASP A 186 -18.57 -2.36 6.65
N TYR A 187 -17.47 -2.36 7.42
CA TYR A 187 -16.76 -1.12 7.71
C TYR A 187 -16.10 -0.51 6.47
N ILE A 188 -15.64 -1.33 5.51
CA ILE A 188 -15.11 -0.84 4.24
C ILE A 188 -16.22 -0.17 3.43
N ARG A 189 -17.40 -0.81 3.34
CA ARG A 189 -18.59 -0.25 2.70
C ARG A 189 -19.02 1.07 3.35
N MET A 190 -19.13 1.11 4.68
CA MET A 190 -19.49 2.34 5.42
C MET A 190 -18.56 3.50 5.11
N VAL A 191 -17.25 3.24 4.97
CA VAL A 191 -16.28 4.27 4.56
C VAL A 191 -16.55 4.70 3.12
N LYS A 192 -16.78 3.76 2.19
CA LYS A 192 -17.10 4.09 0.79
C LYS A 192 -18.35 4.96 0.65
N GLU A 193 -19.36 4.68 1.46
CA GLU A 193 -20.62 5.44 1.46
C GLU A 193 -20.48 6.85 2.09
N ALA A 194 -19.43 7.07 2.89
CA ALA A 194 -19.26 8.29 3.69
C ALA A 194 -18.35 9.36 3.08
N VAL A 195 -17.57 9.02 2.04
CA VAL A 195 -16.60 9.93 1.39
C VAL A 195 -16.80 9.97 -0.13
N CYS A 196 -16.38 11.07 -0.75
CA CYS A 196 -16.45 11.27 -2.20
C CYS A 196 -15.14 10.87 -2.90
N VAL A 197 -14.00 10.90 -2.20
CA VAL A 197 -12.72 10.47 -2.76
C VAL A 197 -12.71 8.95 -3.01
N PRO A 198 -11.90 8.46 -3.95
CA PRO A 198 -11.75 7.02 -4.18
C PRO A 198 -11.42 6.25 -2.91
N VAL A 199 -12.11 5.13 -2.70
CA VAL A 199 -11.85 4.19 -1.59
C VAL A 199 -11.27 2.90 -2.14
N ILE A 200 -10.18 2.45 -1.55
CA ILE A 200 -9.44 1.23 -1.93
C ILE A 200 -9.64 0.18 -0.83
N GLY A 201 -10.37 -0.88 -1.13
CA GLY A 201 -10.66 -1.97 -0.19
C GLY A 201 -9.47 -2.91 -0.01
N ASN A 202 -9.09 -3.22 1.23
CA ASN A 202 -7.96 -4.10 1.54
C ASN A 202 -8.31 -5.13 2.62
N GLY A 203 -7.83 -6.35 2.44
CA GLY A 203 -7.86 -7.43 3.43
C GLY A 203 -8.45 -8.74 2.90
N ASP A 204 -7.72 -9.83 3.13
CA ASP A 204 -8.10 -11.23 2.84
C ASP A 204 -8.49 -11.53 1.38
N ILE A 205 -7.88 -10.83 0.43
CA ILE A 205 -8.06 -11.11 -0.99
C ILE A 205 -6.97 -12.11 -1.41
N THR A 206 -7.37 -13.37 -1.61
CA THR A 206 -6.48 -14.48 -1.96
C THR A 206 -7.02 -15.35 -3.10
N THR A 207 -8.29 -15.18 -3.43
CA THR A 207 -9.00 -15.85 -4.54
C THR A 207 -9.78 -14.83 -5.38
N ILE A 208 -10.29 -15.29 -6.53
CA ILE A 208 -11.16 -14.47 -7.39
C ILE A 208 -12.43 -14.07 -6.63
N GLU A 209 -13.02 -15.03 -5.92
CA GLU A 209 -14.26 -14.82 -5.16
C GLU A 209 -14.06 -13.80 -4.03
N ASP A 210 -12.87 -13.74 -3.41
CA ASP A 210 -12.56 -12.70 -2.43
C ASP A 210 -12.52 -11.31 -3.09
N ALA A 211 -11.98 -11.21 -4.31
CA ALA A 211 -11.92 -9.97 -5.06
C ALA A 211 -13.31 -9.51 -5.52
N GLU A 212 -14.12 -10.43 -6.04
CA GLU A 212 -15.53 -10.18 -6.40
C GLU A 212 -16.31 -9.66 -5.19
N ARG A 213 -16.26 -10.38 -4.07
CA ARG A 213 -16.92 -10.00 -2.83
C ARG A 213 -16.50 -8.61 -2.35
N MET A 214 -15.21 -8.28 -2.43
CA MET A 214 -14.74 -6.95 -2.05
C MET A 214 -15.40 -5.87 -2.91
N PHE A 215 -15.50 -6.04 -4.22
CA PHE A 215 -16.18 -5.08 -5.08
C PHE A 215 -17.70 -5.06 -4.88
N GLU A 216 -18.34 -6.21 -4.86
CA GLU A 216 -19.80 -6.33 -4.83
C GLU A 216 -20.40 -5.91 -3.50
N GLU A 217 -19.80 -6.31 -2.37
CA GLU A 217 -20.33 -6.03 -1.04
C GLU A 217 -19.95 -4.63 -0.53
N THR A 218 -18.85 -4.03 -1.04
CA THR A 218 -18.34 -2.77 -0.52
C THR A 218 -18.42 -1.59 -1.49
N HIS A 219 -18.61 -1.86 -2.78
CA HIS A 219 -18.65 -0.86 -3.86
C HIS A 219 -17.40 0.03 -3.94
N VAL A 220 -16.25 -0.45 -3.49
CA VAL A 220 -14.98 0.29 -3.56
C VAL A 220 -14.54 0.53 -4.99
N ASP A 221 -13.77 1.60 -5.20
CA ASP A 221 -13.28 2.00 -6.53
C ASP A 221 -12.10 1.15 -7.00
N ALA A 222 -11.36 0.55 -6.04
CA ALA A 222 -10.25 -0.38 -6.31
C ALA A 222 -10.07 -1.36 -5.14
N ILE A 223 -9.37 -2.44 -5.41
CA ILE A 223 -8.94 -3.40 -4.39
C ILE A 223 -7.43 -3.35 -4.20
N MET A 224 -6.98 -3.56 -2.96
CA MET A 224 -5.55 -3.62 -2.63
C MET A 224 -5.20 -4.99 -2.08
N ILE A 225 -4.23 -5.66 -2.71
CA ILE A 225 -3.84 -7.01 -2.39
C ILE A 225 -2.43 -7.00 -1.78
N GLY A 226 -2.26 -7.62 -0.63
CA GLY A 226 -0.97 -7.80 0.02
C GLY A 226 -0.51 -9.25 -0.07
N ARG A 227 -0.71 -10.01 1.00
CA ARG A 227 -0.23 -11.40 1.14
C ARG A 227 -0.69 -12.34 0.02
N GLY A 228 -1.82 -12.08 -0.61
CA GLY A 228 -2.32 -12.87 -1.75
C GLY A 228 -1.43 -12.83 -2.99
N LEU A 229 -0.50 -11.84 -3.09
CA LEU A 229 0.47 -11.74 -4.19
C LEU A 229 1.82 -12.39 -3.87
N ILE A 230 2.11 -12.70 -2.59
CA ILE A 230 3.41 -13.27 -2.21
C ILE A 230 3.55 -14.65 -2.87
N GLY A 231 4.62 -14.82 -3.67
CA GLY A 231 4.86 -16.04 -4.44
C GLY A 231 3.88 -16.31 -5.59
N ARG A 232 2.87 -15.46 -5.76
CA ARG A 232 1.81 -15.60 -6.77
C ARG A 232 1.53 -14.30 -7.53
N PRO A 233 2.52 -13.60 -8.13
CA PRO A 233 2.27 -12.34 -8.84
C PRO A 233 1.33 -12.54 -10.03
N PHE A 234 1.33 -13.72 -10.65
CA PHE A 234 0.42 -14.12 -11.73
C PHE A 234 -1.07 -14.13 -11.32
N PHE A 235 -1.40 -14.08 -10.04
CA PHE A 235 -2.77 -13.89 -9.56
C PHE A 235 -3.39 -12.57 -10.08
N LEU A 236 -2.57 -11.54 -10.33
CA LEU A 236 -3.05 -10.31 -10.98
C LEU A 236 -3.54 -10.58 -12.40
N SER A 237 -2.78 -11.31 -13.22
CA SER A 237 -3.21 -11.67 -14.57
C SER A 237 -4.48 -12.53 -14.55
N GLN A 238 -4.61 -13.42 -13.58
CA GLN A 238 -5.82 -14.21 -13.36
C GLN A 238 -7.04 -13.32 -13.08
N LEU A 239 -6.90 -12.34 -12.18
CA LEU A 239 -7.96 -11.36 -11.87
C LEU A 239 -8.32 -10.51 -13.08
N HIS A 240 -7.32 -10.04 -13.84
CA HIS A 240 -7.57 -9.26 -15.06
C HIS A 240 -8.35 -10.06 -16.10
N ALA A 241 -7.95 -11.29 -16.36
CA ALA A 241 -8.65 -12.16 -17.30
C ALA A 241 -10.10 -12.40 -16.84
N HIS A 242 -10.31 -12.67 -15.56
CA HIS A 242 -11.63 -12.89 -14.99
C HIS A 242 -12.55 -11.66 -15.16
N PHE A 243 -12.11 -10.47 -14.72
CA PHE A 243 -12.91 -9.25 -14.84
C PHE A 243 -13.10 -8.78 -16.30
N ALA A 244 -12.24 -9.19 -17.21
CA ALA A 244 -12.40 -8.96 -18.64
C ALA A 244 -13.20 -10.07 -19.37
N CYS A 245 -13.71 -11.08 -18.66
CA CYS A 245 -14.37 -12.27 -19.21
C CYS A 245 -13.49 -12.97 -20.29
N GLN A 246 -12.19 -13.07 -20.04
CA GLN A 246 -11.20 -13.72 -20.91
C GLN A 246 -10.75 -15.05 -20.30
N GLU A 247 -10.29 -15.95 -21.17
CA GLU A 247 -9.66 -17.20 -20.73
C GLU A 247 -8.32 -16.89 -20.04
N TYR A 248 -8.05 -17.62 -18.95
CA TYR A 248 -6.79 -17.56 -18.22
C TYR A 248 -6.12 -18.93 -18.23
N THR A 249 -4.85 -18.95 -18.59
CA THR A 249 -4.01 -20.14 -18.50
C THR A 249 -3.04 -19.96 -17.32
N GLU A 250 -3.14 -20.84 -16.33
CA GLU A 250 -2.21 -20.86 -15.20
C GLU A 250 -0.79 -21.17 -15.71
N PRO A 251 0.24 -20.42 -15.27
CA PRO A 251 1.62 -20.71 -15.62
C PRO A 251 2.02 -22.15 -15.23
N SER A 252 2.76 -22.83 -16.10
CA SER A 252 3.31 -24.15 -15.82
C SER A 252 4.29 -24.11 -14.63
N TYR A 253 4.63 -25.28 -14.12
CA TYR A 253 5.63 -25.38 -13.02
C TYR A 253 6.99 -24.81 -13.46
N GLU A 254 7.41 -25.08 -14.68
CA GLU A 254 8.64 -24.59 -15.28
C GLU A 254 8.67 -23.06 -15.38
N GLU A 255 7.55 -22.46 -15.82
CA GLU A 255 7.40 -20.99 -15.90
C GLU A 255 7.45 -20.35 -14.49
N LYS A 256 6.77 -20.93 -13.51
CA LYS A 256 6.82 -20.47 -12.11
C LYS A 256 8.22 -20.56 -11.52
N LEU A 257 8.95 -21.63 -11.83
CA LEU A 257 10.33 -21.82 -11.38
C LEU A 257 11.26 -20.80 -12.05
N ALA A 258 11.11 -20.57 -13.36
CA ALA A 258 11.87 -19.57 -14.10
C ALA A 258 11.61 -18.15 -13.56
N LEU A 259 10.37 -17.83 -13.23
CA LEU A 259 9.98 -16.56 -12.60
C LEU A 259 10.64 -16.39 -11.23
N CYS A 260 10.61 -17.43 -10.39
CA CYS A 260 11.25 -17.42 -9.08
C CYS A 260 12.77 -17.18 -9.19
N TYR A 261 13.40 -17.82 -10.16
CA TYR A 261 14.86 -17.63 -10.42
C TYR A 261 15.18 -16.23 -10.93
N SER A 262 14.38 -15.71 -11.88
CA SER A 262 14.55 -14.34 -12.40
C SER A 262 14.42 -13.32 -11.27
N TYR A 263 13.35 -13.43 -10.47
CA TYR A 263 13.14 -12.56 -9.32
C TYR A 263 14.30 -12.63 -8.30
N ALA A 264 14.80 -13.83 -8.00
CA ALA A 264 15.93 -13.99 -7.08
C ALA A 264 17.19 -13.28 -7.60
N ARG A 265 17.44 -13.36 -8.93
CA ARG A 265 18.57 -12.67 -9.57
C ARG A 265 18.41 -11.15 -9.51
N ASP A 266 17.21 -10.64 -9.82
CA ASP A 266 16.93 -9.20 -9.80
C ASP A 266 17.01 -8.63 -8.37
N LEU A 267 16.53 -9.39 -7.39
CA LEU A 267 16.66 -9.04 -5.98
C LEU A 267 18.13 -8.98 -5.51
N CYS A 268 18.96 -9.94 -5.95
CA CYS A 268 20.39 -9.93 -5.64
C CYS A 268 21.15 -8.80 -6.37
N ALA A 269 20.66 -8.37 -7.52
CA ALA A 269 21.22 -7.22 -8.24
C ALA A 269 20.83 -5.89 -7.60
N TYR A 270 19.61 -5.79 -7.07
CA TYR A 270 19.12 -4.59 -6.39
C TYR A 270 19.73 -4.41 -4.99
N GLU A 271 19.79 -5.49 -4.22
CA GLU A 271 20.39 -5.53 -2.88
C GLU A 271 21.88 -5.95 -2.98
N THR A 272 22.27 -6.86 -2.15
CA THR A 272 23.49 -7.67 -2.28
C THR A 272 23.07 -9.13 -2.33
N GLU A 273 23.91 -10.00 -2.91
CA GLU A 273 23.60 -11.43 -2.98
C GLU A 273 23.20 -12.03 -1.63
N ARG A 274 23.92 -11.68 -0.56
CA ARG A 274 23.63 -12.15 0.80
C ARG A 274 22.24 -11.68 1.28
N ILE A 275 21.89 -10.43 1.04
CA ILE A 275 20.61 -9.86 1.47
C ILE A 275 19.49 -10.42 0.60
N GLY A 276 19.65 -10.44 -0.73
CA GLY A 276 18.67 -10.96 -1.67
C GLY A 276 18.31 -12.42 -1.40
N ILE A 277 19.31 -13.29 -1.22
CA ILE A 277 19.06 -14.70 -0.86
C ILE A 277 18.37 -14.84 0.51
N HIS A 278 18.68 -13.97 1.47
CA HIS A 278 17.99 -13.98 2.76
C HIS A 278 16.52 -13.57 2.62
N GLN A 279 16.21 -12.55 1.80
CA GLN A 279 14.85 -12.10 1.56
C GLN A 279 14.02 -13.15 0.79
N MET A 280 14.64 -13.88 -0.15
CA MET A 280 13.99 -14.99 -0.86
C MET A 280 13.36 -16.04 0.07
N ARG A 281 13.90 -16.25 1.27
CA ARG A 281 13.32 -17.18 2.26
C ARG A 281 11.92 -16.78 2.70
N SER A 282 11.56 -15.51 2.58
CA SER A 282 10.22 -15.00 2.92
C SER A 282 9.22 -15.13 1.77
N ILE A 283 9.69 -15.38 0.55
CA ILE A 283 8.88 -15.35 -0.67
C ILE A 283 8.83 -16.72 -1.35
N ALA A 284 9.96 -17.40 -1.50
CA ALA A 284 10.04 -18.69 -2.21
C ALA A 284 9.18 -19.84 -1.63
N PRO A 285 8.83 -19.88 -0.33
CA PRO A 285 7.94 -20.93 0.19
C PRO A 285 6.47 -20.80 -0.23
N TRP A 286 6.06 -19.67 -0.79
CA TRP A 286 4.69 -19.40 -1.24
C TRP A 286 4.47 -19.77 -2.70
#